data_be0f7de88ec6cea19667601fb812455f
#
_entry.id   be0f7de88ec6cea19667601fb812455f
#
_cell.length_a   1.000
_cell.length_b   1.000
_cell.length_c   1.000
_cell.angle_alpha   90.00
_cell.angle_beta   90.00
_cell.angle_gamma   90.00
#
_symmetry.space_group_name_H-M   'P 1'
#
loop_
_entity.id
_entity.type
_entity.pdbx_description
1 polymer ?
#
loop_
_entity_poly.entity_id
_entity_poly.type
_entity_poly.pdbx_seq_one_letter_code
_entity_poly.pdbx_strand_id
1 'polypeptide(L)'
;MRQILFRLIGILEVAGGFYGMATVLPRLLGSGPLHAAVIQLIAFALYTFTLVAGVLLLENSERGIRFSSISQLLQLPLIATPIFSYAFYCGACVNVALVLHLPPRPELTWHFGNQGLLLAVGGPSASHLGLNLLALLSWLILKLR
;
A
#
# COMPACT_ATOMS: atom_id res chain seq x y z
N MET A 1 15.17 15.41 -14.20
CA MET A 1 14.77 14.02 -14.02
C MET A 1 14.15 13.75 -12.64
N ARG A 2 14.83 14.04 -11.54
CA ARG A 2 14.34 13.74 -10.18
C ARG A 2 12.99 14.38 -9.83
N GLN A 3 12.76 15.64 -10.18
CA GLN A 3 11.47 16.31 -9.95
C GLN A 3 10.30 15.64 -10.69
N ILE A 4 10.56 15.09 -11.87
CA ILE A 4 9.55 14.34 -12.64
C ILE A 4 9.17 13.06 -11.90
N LEU A 5 10.17 12.35 -11.36
CA LEU A 5 9.92 11.12 -10.58
C LEU A 5 9.12 11.42 -9.30
N PHE A 6 9.43 12.50 -8.58
CA PHE A 6 8.67 12.92 -7.40
C PHE A 6 7.22 13.26 -7.75
N ARG A 7 7.01 13.96 -8.87
CA ARG A 7 5.66 14.26 -9.35
C ARG A 7 4.90 13.00 -9.75
N LEU A 8 5.55 12.03 -10.41
CA LEU A 8 4.92 10.76 -10.76
C LEU A 8 4.52 9.98 -9.51
N ILE A 9 5.40 9.88 -8.51
CA ILE A 9 5.08 9.24 -7.24
C ILE A 9 3.92 9.96 -6.56
N GLY A 10 3.94 11.29 -6.47
CA GLY A 10 2.87 12.09 -5.88
C GLY A 10 1.53 11.90 -6.60
N ILE A 11 1.51 11.87 -7.94
CA ILE A 11 0.30 11.61 -8.72
C ILE A 11 -0.28 10.21 -8.42
N LEU A 12 0.58 9.19 -8.35
CA LEU A 12 0.16 7.82 -8.01
C LEU A 12 -0.41 7.74 -6.59
N GLU A 13 0.21 8.42 -5.63
CA GLU A 13 -0.27 8.47 -4.24
C GLU A 13 -1.61 9.22 -4.12
N VAL A 14 -1.76 10.36 -4.81
CA VAL A 14 -3.02 11.11 -4.82
C VAL A 14 -4.13 10.31 -5.48
N ALA A 15 -3.89 9.78 -6.67
CA ALA A 15 -4.87 8.99 -7.41
C ALA A 15 -5.27 7.72 -6.62
N GLY A 16 -4.27 6.99 -6.11
CA GLY A 16 -4.51 5.77 -5.32
C GLY A 16 -5.20 6.06 -4.00
N GLY A 17 -4.77 7.09 -3.27
CA GLY A 17 -5.38 7.51 -2.01
C GLY A 17 -6.83 7.94 -2.18
N PHE A 18 -7.12 8.78 -3.17
CA PHE A 18 -8.48 9.23 -3.47
C PHE A 18 -9.40 8.07 -3.85
N TYR A 19 -8.96 7.22 -4.76
CA TYR A 19 -9.77 6.08 -5.17
C TYR A 19 -9.94 5.06 -4.02
N GLY A 20 -8.89 4.82 -3.22
CA GLY A 20 -8.98 3.99 -2.03
C GLY A 20 -10.02 4.49 -1.03
N MET A 21 -10.04 5.80 -0.74
CA MET A 21 -11.07 6.42 0.09
C MET A 21 -12.47 6.24 -0.50
N ALA A 22 -12.63 6.48 -1.80
CA ALA A 22 -13.92 6.33 -2.47
C ALA A 22 -14.47 4.90 -2.42
N THR A 23 -13.61 3.89 -2.43
CA THR A 23 -14.01 2.48 -2.33
C THR A 23 -14.29 2.02 -0.90
N VAL A 24 -13.60 2.60 0.08
CA VAL A 24 -13.75 2.23 1.51
C VAL A 24 -14.93 2.96 2.16
N LEU A 25 -15.21 4.20 1.78
CA LEU A 25 -16.24 5.03 2.40
C LEU A 25 -17.64 4.37 2.41
N PRO A 26 -18.16 3.81 1.30
CA PRO A 26 -19.46 3.14 1.32
C PRO A 26 -19.48 1.91 2.24
N ARG A 27 -18.36 1.19 2.36
CA ARG A 27 -18.23 0.03 3.24
C ARG A 27 -18.19 0.44 4.71
N LEU A 28 -17.56 1.56 5.02
CA LEU A 28 -17.49 2.13 6.37
C LEU A 28 -18.87 2.61 6.85
N LEU A 29 -19.68 3.18 5.94
CA LEU A 29 -21.04 3.65 6.24
C LEU A 29 -22.08 2.51 6.22
N GLY A 30 -21.72 1.35 5.73
CA GLY A 30 -22.59 0.18 5.70
C GLY A 30 -22.72 -0.50 7.06
N SER A 31 -23.84 -1.22 7.26
CA SER A 31 -24.04 -2.03 8.45
C SER A 31 -23.23 -3.33 8.35
N GLY A 32 -22.19 -3.44 9.17
CA GLY A 32 -21.32 -4.62 9.20
C GLY A 32 -20.86 -4.96 10.63
N PRO A 33 -20.19 -6.10 10.82
CA PRO A 33 -19.66 -6.46 12.12
C PRO A 33 -18.56 -5.47 12.54
N LEU A 34 -18.44 -5.24 13.86
CA LEU A 34 -17.54 -4.22 14.43
C LEU A 34 -16.09 -4.38 13.96
N HIS A 35 -15.59 -5.61 13.87
CA HIS A 35 -14.22 -5.85 13.40
C HIS A 35 -14.00 -5.38 11.95
N ALA A 36 -15.00 -5.57 11.08
CA ALA A 36 -14.91 -5.08 9.70
C ALA A 36 -14.91 -3.54 9.66
N ALA A 37 -15.73 -2.88 10.48
CA ALA A 37 -15.76 -1.43 10.58
C ALA A 37 -14.40 -0.87 11.04
N VAL A 38 -13.76 -1.51 12.01
CA VAL A 38 -12.41 -1.11 12.49
C VAL A 38 -11.38 -1.23 11.35
N ILE A 39 -11.38 -2.34 10.61
CA ILE A 39 -10.47 -2.53 9.47
C ILE A 39 -10.71 -1.47 8.39
N GLN A 40 -11.97 -1.16 8.07
CA GLN A 40 -12.31 -0.13 7.10
C GLN A 40 -11.88 1.27 7.58
N LEU A 41 -12.00 1.56 8.88
CA LEU A 41 -11.53 2.83 9.44
C LEU A 41 -10.00 2.97 9.32
N ILE A 42 -9.25 1.91 9.62
CA ILE A 42 -7.80 1.88 9.45
C ILE A 42 -7.45 2.08 7.96
N ALA A 43 -8.14 1.38 7.06
CA ALA A 43 -7.94 1.53 5.62
C ALA A 43 -8.19 2.98 5.17
N PHE A 44 -9.29 3.58 5.60
CA PHE A 44 -9.64 4.96 5.29
C PHE A 44 -8.55 5.94 5.78
N ALA A 45 -8.06 5.76 6.99
CA ALA A 45 -6.99 6.58 7.55
C ALA A 45 -5.69 6.45 6.74
N LEU A 46 -5.31 5.23 6.34
CA LEU A 46 -4.11 4.97 5.53
C LEU A 46 -4.22 5.58 4.13
N TYR A 47 -5.39 5.47 3.46
CA TYR A 47 -5.60 6.10 2.16
C TYR A 47 -5.59 7.62 2.25
N THR A 48 -6.20 8.19 3.30
CA THR A 48 -6.16 9.63 3.57
C THR A 48 -4.72 10.10 3.80
N PHE A 49 -3.95 9.37 4.60
CA PHE A 49 -2.54 9.68 4.85
C PHE A 49 -1.73 9.66 3.54
N THR A 50 -1.91 8.63 2.70
CA THR A 50 -1.22 8.52 1.42
C THR A 50 -1.60 9.65 0.45
N LEU A 51 -2.89 10.03 0.42
CA LEU A 51 -3.35 11.16 -0.39
C LEU A 51 -2.69 12.47 0.05
N VAL A 52 -2.68 12.75 1.35
CA VAL A 52 -2.04 13.96 1.90
C VAL A 52 -0.53 13.94 1.61
N ALA A 53 0.12 12.79 1.77
CA ALA A 53 1.54 12.63 1.44
C ALA A 53 1.82 12.96 -0.03
N GLY A 54 1.01 12.45 -0.95
CA GLY A 54 1.12 12.70 -2.39
C GLY A 54 0.91 14.18 -2.74
N VAL A 55 -0.09 14.85 -2.15
CA VAL A 55 -0.32 16.29 -2.36
C VAL A 55 0.89 17.09 -1.90
N LEU A 56 1.38 16.86 -0.69
CA LEU A 56 2.56 17.56 -0.16
C LEU A 56 3.83 17.27 -0.98
N LEU A 57 3.93 16.07 -1.58
CA LEU A 57 5.04 15.74 -2.46
C LEU A 57 4.97 16.51 -3.78
N LEU A 58 3.77 16.71 -4.33
CA LEU A 58 3.54 17.53 -5.52
C LEU A 58 3.88 19.01 -5.29
N GLU A 59 3.68 19.49 -4.06
CA GLU A 59 4.08 20.84 -3.64
C GLU A 59 5.59 21.00 -3.40
N ASN A 60 6.38 19.95 -3.63
CA ASN A 60 7.84 19.92 -3.33
C ASN A 60 8.17 20.22 -1.86
N SER A 61 7.28 19.92 -0.95
CA SER A 61 7.46 20.13 0.48
C SER A 61 8.43 19.08 1.06
N GLU A 62 9.31 19.47 1.96
CA GLU A 62 10.17 18.51 2.69
C GLU A 62 9.35 17.54 3.55
N ARG A 63 8.20 17.99 4.06
CA ARG A 63 7.25 17.14 4.77
C ARG A 63 6.64 16.11 3.82
N GLY A 64 6.36 16.49 2.56
CA GLY A 64 5.87 15.59 1.52
C GLY A 64 6.82 14.43 1.28
N ILE A 65 8.12 14.69 1.18
CA ILE A 65 9.12 13.63 0.98
C ILE A 65 9.14 12.66 2.17
N ARG A 66 9.05 13.16 3.40
CA ARG A 66 9.01 12.31 4.60
C ARG A 66 7.73 11.48 4.67
N PHE A 67 6.57 12.09 4.46
CA PHE A 67 5.29 11.41 4.52
C PHE A 67 5.12 10.40 3.39
N SER A 68 5.54 10.75 2.18
CA SER A 68 5.55 9.82 1.05
C SER A 68 6.51 8.65 1.31
N SER A 69 7.70 8.89 1.87
CA SER A 69 8.62 7.82 2.27
C SER A 69 7.98 6.86 3.27
N ILE A 70 7.23 7.35 4.25
CA ILE A 70 6.49 6.53 5.23
C ILE A 70 5.36 5.78 4.54
N SER A 71 4.60 6.44 3.66
CA SER A 71 3.54 5.81 2.88
C SER A 71 4.06 4.64 2.03
N GLN A 72 5.21 4.82 1.36
CA GLN A 72 5.84 3.75 0.57
C GLN A 72 6.35 2.61 1.47
N LEU A 73 6.90 2.92 2.64
CA LEU A 73 7.32 1.88 3.61
C LEU A 73 6.13 1.04 4.09
N LEU A 74 4.97 1.64 4.32
CA LEU A 74 3.76 0.92 4.71
C LEU A 74 3.24 0.00 3.60
N GLN A 75 3.50 0.34 2.33
CA GLN A 75 3.10 -0.45 1.17
C GLN A 75 4.12 -1.54 0.79
N LEU A 76 5.28 -1.54 1.43
CA LEU A 76 6.38 -2.44 1.08
C LEU A 76 6.15 -3.89 1.53
N PRO A 77 5.74 -4.18 2.79
CA PRO A 77 5.60 -5.54 3.26
C PRO A 77 4.29 -6.19 2.79
N LEU A 78 4.43 -7.40 2.28
CA LEU A 78 3.35 -8.32 1.97
C LEU A 78 3.53 -9.56 2.82
N ILE A 79 2.68 -9.71 3.82
CA ILE A 79 2.76 -10.82 4.76
C ILE A 79 1.42 -11.55 4.74
N ALA A 80 1.44 -12.82 4.40
CA ALA A 80 0.28 -13.69 4.57
C ALA A 80 0.75 -14.97 5.26
N THR A 81 0.37 -15.12 6.52
CA THR A 81 0.67 -16.28 7.34
C THR A 81 -0.62 -16.85 7.90
N PRO A 82 -0.65 -18.11 8.38
CA PRO A 82 -1.83 -18.67 9.03
C PRO A 82 -2.33 -17.88 10.25
N ILE A 83 -1.46 -17.08 10.87
CA ILE A 83 -1.77 -16.32 12.09
C ILE A 83 -2.17 -14.88 11.75
N PHE A 84 -1.44 -14.24 10.81
CA PHE A 84 -1.60 -12.82 10.52
C PHE A 84 -1.36 -12.55 9.04
N SER A 85 -2.21 -11.74 8.45
CA SER A 85 -2.06 -11.28 7.07
C SER A 85 -2.09 -9.76 7.01
N TYR A 86 -1.11 -9.18 6.33
CA TYR A 86 -1.00 -7.75 6.07
C TYR A 86 -0.58 -7.51 4.63
N ALA A 87 -1.36 -6.73 3.93
CA ALA A 87 -0.99 -6.18 2.63
C ALA A 87 -1.70 -4.84 2.45
N PHE A 88 -0.95 -3.80 2.14
CA PHE A 88 -1.49 -2.48 1.83
C PHE A 88 -1.04 -2.05 0.44
N TYR A 89 -1.99 -1.70 -0.42
CA TYR A 89 -1.75 -1.24 -1.78
C TYR A 89 -2.46 0.09 -2.01
N CYS A 90 -1.77 1.02 -2.62
CA CYS A 90 -2.31 2.31 -2.99
C CYS A 90 -1.79 2.72 -4.38
N GLY A 91 -2.68 2.72 -5.36
CA GLY A 91 -2.33 2.99 -6.75
C GLY A 91 -1.78 1.78 -7.48
N ALA A 92 -0.65 1.92 -8.18
CA ALA A 92 0.01 0.81 -8.86
C ALA A 92 0.88 0.01 -7.88
N CYS A 93 0.92 -1.31 -8.05
CA CYS A 93 1.81 -2.17 -7.29
C CYS A 93 2.43 -3.25 -8.21
N VAL A 94 3.69 -3.56 -7.93
CA VAL A 94 4.41 -4.69 -8.54
C VAL A 94 4.95 -5.53 -7.39
N ASN A 95 4.36 -6.70 -7.20
CA ASN A 95 4.66 -7.56 -6.06
C ASN A 95 5.50 -8.75 -6.48
N VAL A 96 6.50 -9.04 -5.68
CA VAL A 96 7.23 -10.30 -5.72
C VAL A 96 6.96 -11.03 -4.42
N ALA A 97 6.32 -12.18 -4.50
CA ALA A 97 6.03 -13.01 -3.34
C ALA A 97 6.76 -14.34 -3.44
N LEU A 98 7.25 -14.82 -2.31
CA LEU A 98 7.80 -16.14 -2.13
C LEU A 98 6.77 -16.99 -1.39
N VAL A 99 6.33 -18.05 -2.02
CA VAL A 99 5.46 -19.05 -1.38
C VAL A 99 6.35 -20.00 -0.59
N LEU A 100 6.20 -20.02 0.71
CA LEU A 100 6.96 -20.89 1.61
C LEU A 100 6.28 -22.28 1.66
N HIS A 101 6.32 -22.97 0.51
CA HIS A 101 6.07 -24.39 0.42
C HIS A 101 7.40 -25.12 0.11
N LEU A 102 7.51 -26.38 0.48
CA LEU A 102 8.63 -27.21 0.07
C LEU A 102 8.27 -27.94 -1.23
N PRO A 103 8.95 -27.61 -2.38
CA PRO A 103 10.01 -26.64 -2.58
C PRO A 103 9.47 -25.18 -2.70
N PRO A 104 10.25 -24.16 -2.24
CA PRO A 104 9.85 -22.76 -2.33
C PRO A 104 9.71 -22.34 -3.80
N ARG A 105 8.58 -21.72 -4.15
CA ARG A 105 8.31 -21.21 -5.49
C ARG A 105 8.21 -19.70 -5.48
N PRO A 106 9.03 -18.99 -6.26
CA PRO A 106 8.87 -17.55 -6.44
C PRO A 106 7.66 -17.29 -7.36
N GLU A 107 6.73 -16.49 -6.89
CA GLU A 107 5.61 -15.98 -7.70
C GLU A 107 5.79 -14.49 -7.93
N LEU A 108 5.79 -14.08 -9.19
CA LEU A 108 5.77 -12.68 -9.60
C LEU A 108 4.35 -12.31 -9.98
N THR A 109 3.73 -11.46 -9.18
CA THR A 109 2.41 -10.90 -9.48
C THR A 109 2.52 -9.39 -9.66
N TRP A 110 1.88 -8.89 -10.70
CA TRP A 110 1.81 -7.46 -10.96
C TRP A 110 0.36 -7.04 -11.12
N HIS A 111 0.00 -5.96 -10.46
CA HIS A 111 -1.34 -5.38 -10.53
C HIS A 111 -1.25 -3.88 -10.77
N PHE A 112 -2.06 -3.39 -11.71
CA PHE A 112 -2.22 -1.97 -11.96
C PHE A 112 -3.59 -1.49 -11.46
N GLY A 113 -3.58 -0.38 -10.72
CA GLY A 113 -4.80 0.29 -10.32
C GLY A 113 -5.61 -0.42 -9.24
N ASN A 114 -5.04 -1.40 -8.54
CA ASN A 114 -5.70 -2.04 -7.42
C ASN A 114 -5.32 -1.35 -6.11
N GLN A 115 -6.34 -1.11 -5.30
CA GLN A 115 -6.16 -0.74 -3.92
C GLN A 115 -6.68 -1.89 -3.06
N GLY A 116 -6.03 -2.09 -1.95
CA GLY A 116 -6.47 -3.07 -0.98
C GLY A 116 -5.74 -2.88 0.34
N LEU A 117 -6.47 -3.05 1.41
CA LEU A 117 -5.92 -3.36 2.71
C LEU A 117 -6.39 -4.75 3.07
N LEU A 118 -5.46 -5.67 3.17
CA LEU A 118 -5.67 -6.97 3.78
C LEU A 118 -5.08 -6.90 5.18
N LEU A 119 -5.95 -6.91 6.15
CA LEU A 119 -5.59 -7.03 7.57
C LEU A 119 -6.47 -8.12 8.15
N ALA A 120 -5.92 -9.28 8.43
CA ALA A 120 -6.66 -10.41 8.97
C ALA A 120 -5.86 -11.14 10.03
N VAL A 121 -6.56 -11.56 11.06
CA VAL A 121 -6.08 -12.54 12.04
C VAL A 121 -6.55 -13.91 11.55
N GLY A 122 -5.61 -14.75 11.16
CA GLY A 122 -5.86 -15.97 10.41
C GLY A 122 -5.69 -15.71 8.90
N GLY A 123 -5.09 -16.64 8.22
CA GLY A 123 -4.76 -16.50 6.81
C GLY A 123 -4.68 -17.85 6.10
N PRO A 124 -4.14 -17.90 4.88
CA PRO A 124 -4.01 -19.13 4.11
C PRO A 124 -3.09 -20.13 4.82
N SER A 125 -3.34 -21.40 4.58
CA SER A 125 -2.51 -22.50 5.10
C SER A 125 -1.05 -22.47 4.65
N ALA A 126 -0.79 -21.79 3.53
CA ALA A 126 0.54 -21.54 3.00
C ALA A 126 1.01 -20.12 3.39
N SER A 127 2.23 -20.01 3.90
CA SER A 127 2.81 -18.71 4.22
C SER A 127 3.35 -18.07 2.94
N HIS A 128 2.93 -16.83 2.68
CA HIS A 128 3.44 -16.01 1.58
C HIS A 128 4.15 -14.80 2.18
N LEU A 129 5.38 -14.58 1.75
CA LEU A 129 6.16 -13.40 2.11
C LEU A 129 6.53 -12.68 0.83
N GLY A 130 6.17 -11.41 0.72
CA GLY A 130 6.40 -10.66 -0.49
C GLY A 130 6.80 -9.22 -0.22
N LEU A 131 7.27 -8.59 -1.30
CA LEU A 131 7.67 -7.19 -1.32
C LEU A 131 7.05 -6.51 -2.53
N ASN A 132 6.55 -5.30 -2.32
CA ASN A 132 6.12 -4.42 -3.40
C ASN A 132 7.34 -3.70 -3.98
N LEU A 133 7.79 -4.13 -5.16
CA LEU A 133 8.96 -3.56 -5.83
C LEU A 133 8.75 -2.10 -6.23
N LEU A 134 7.53 -1.71 -6.61
CA LEU A 134 7.24 -0.34 -6.97
C LEU A 134 7.35 0.59 -5.75
N ALA A 135 6.83 0.16 -4.62
CA ALA A 135 6.97 0.89 -3.35
C ALA A 135 8.43 0.99 -2.92
N LEU A 136 9.20 -0.10 -3.06
CA LEU A 136 10.63 -0.11 -2.77
C LEU A 136 11.40 0.89 -3.64
N LEU A 137 11.15 0.86 -4.96
CA LEU A 137 11.79 1.78 -5.90
C LEU A 137 11.43 3.24 -5.59
N SER A 138 10.15 3.52 -5.36
CA SER A 138 9.67 4.85 -4.99
C SER A 138 10.33 5.35 -3.70
N TRP A 139 10.40 4.50 -2.68
CA TRP A 139 11.07 4.82 -1.42
C TRP A 139 12.56 5.10 -1.61
N LEU A 140 13.27 4.29 -2.43
CA LEU A 140 14.68 4.54 -2.75
C LEU A 140 14.89 5.87 -3.46
N ILE A 141 14.04 6.21 -4.44
CA ILE A 141 14.09 7.49 -5.16
C ILE A 141 13.90 8.67 -4.19
N LEU A 142 12.98 8.54 -3.22
CA LEU A 142 12.74 9.57 -2.21
C LEU A 142 13.90 9.70 -1.20
N LYS A 143 14.58 8.59 -0.89
CA LYS A 143 15.66 8.54 0.10
C LYS A 143 17.02 8.93 -0.47
N LEU A 144 17.29 8.64 -1.73
CA LEU A 144 18.55 8.98 -2.43
C LEU A 144 18.62 10.48 -2.85
N ARG A 145 18.14 11.33 -1.99
CA ARG A 145 18.09 12.78 -2.12
C ARG A 145 19.48 13.44 -2.14
#